data_7f7a98706d8eb4ea2305d8475e46760b
#
_entry.id   7f7a98706d8eb4ea2305d8475e46760b
#
_cell.length_a   1.000
_cell.length_b   1.000
_cell.length_c   1.000
_cell.angle_alpha   90.00
_cell.angle_beta   90.00
_cell.angle_gamma   90.00
#
_symmetry.space_group_name_H-M   'P 1'
#
loop_
_entity.id
_entity.type
_entity.pdbx_description
1 polymer ?
#
loop_
_entity_poly.entity_id
_entity_poly.type
_entity_poly.pdbx_seq_one_letter_code
_entity_poly.pdbx_strand_id
1 'polypeptide(L)'
;MRPIYNKVIGCVVLATTLLGCYDDGVEGDSYYVFQGQTIGDYLDADGKYGEFSTILERAGMKGLMYAYGDYTCFAPTNEAIDRYVDSNYPGCTLETLPDSAVVALAKSHLIDIRYLTSDFSTGYLQESNMYDRKVQVTIEKEFDAEISDSMTVYVLNDYSRIIQANDTVSNGVVHTIDRVLEQSSYVLPDYMQSKCEMLGFTLFMEALKQTHLTDSMLREKDESPEMLSRLAQYASNSEYTTAGHKVPPARKFGYTVLVEKDELYKTVYDPQNMGKPVYTGDLQADLASLFNYAKDIYDKVYPDDKGLYDDDYTHPKNPLN
;
A
#
# COMPACT_ATOMS: atom_id res chain seq x y z
N MET A 1 -46.31 8.18 70.50
CA MET A 1 -46.29 8.83 69.14
C MET A 1 -44.97 8.60 68.35
N ARG A 2 -43.95 7.97 68.84
CA ARG A 2 -42.65 7.72 68.11
C ARG A 2 -42.63 6.53 67.13
N PRO A 3 -43.40 5.42 67.27
CA PRO A 3 -43.25 4.27 66.36
C PRO A 3 -43.93 4.43 64.99
N ILE A 4 -44.93 5.32 64.87
CA ILE A 4 -45.64 5.53 63.60
C ILE A 4 -44.82 6.42 62.64
N TYR A 5 -44.10 7.39 63.19
CA TYR A 5 -43.29 8.34 62.40
C TYR A 5 -42.12 7.62 61.70
N ASN A 6 -41.50 6.66 62.36
CA ASN A 6 -40.41 5.90 61.79
C ASN A 6 -40.85 4.91 60.70
N LYS A 7 -42.10 4.40 60.79
CA LYS A 7 -42.65 3.54 59.75
C LYS A 7 -43.07 4.34 58.51
N VAL A 8 -43.57 5.57 58.70
CA VAL A 8 -43.93 6.46 57.56
C VAL A 8 -42.68 6.94 56.84
N ILE A 9 -41.61 7.31 57.57
CA ILE A 9 -40.34 7.70 56.96
C ILE A 9 -39.70 6.53 56.23
N GLY A 10 -39.74 5.31 56.77
CA GLY A 10 -39.29 4.10 56.10
C GLY A 10 -40.02 3.79 54.78
N CYS A 11 -41.31 3.97 54.74
CA CYS A 11 -42.13 3.77 53.52
C CYS A 11 -41.86 4.89 52.46
N VAL A 12 -41.66 6.12 52.88
CA VAL A 12 -41.33 7.24 51.96
C VAL A 12 -39.93 7.08 51.37
N VAL A 13 -38.95 6.64 52.14
CA VAL A 13 -37.58 6.38 51.66
C VAL A 13 -37.58 5.16 50.71
N LEU A 14 -38.36 4.11 51.02
CA LEU A 14 -38.47 2.94 50.12
C LEU A 14 -39.24 3.26 48.79
N ALA A 15 -40.21 4.17 48.83
CA ALA A 15 -40.94 4.60 47.68
C ALA A 15 -40.09 5.51 46.75
N THR A 16 -39.19 6.30 47.31
CA THR A 16 -38.28 7.15 46.49
C THR A 16 -37.13 6.36 45.85
N THR A 17 -36.75 5.19 46.38
CA THR A 17 -35.73 4.32 45.76
C THR A 17 -36.29 3.46 44.63
N LEU A 18 -37.61 3.31 44.51
CA LEU A 18 -38.24 2.57 43.42
C LEU A 18 -38.58 3.43 42.19
N LEU A 19 -38.43 4.76 42.29
CA LEU A 19 -38.62 5.68 41.16
C LEU A 19 -37.32 5.99 40.39
N GLY A 20 -36.23 5.28 40.67
CA GLY A 20 -34.92 5.50 40.09
C GLY A 20 -34.64 4.68 38.83
N CYS A 21 -35.57 3.96 38.25
CA CYS A 21 -35.46 3.38 36.92
C CYS A 21 -36.59 3.93 36.06
N TYR A 22 -36.54 5.22 35.81
CA TYR A 22 -37.12 5.72 34.57
C TYR A 22 -36.12 5.32 33.51
N ASP A 23 -36.45 4.28 32.78
CA ASP A 23 -35.85 3.97 31.51
C ASP A 23 -36.16 5.17 30.62
N ASP A 24 -35.24 6.14 30.56
CA ASP A 24 -35.24 7.09 29.49
C ASP A 24 -35.07 6.22 28.23
N GLY A 25 -36.19 5.75 27.71
CA GLY A 25 -36.22 5.10 26.42
C GLY A 25 -35.43 6.02 25.52
N VAL A 26 -34.32 5.51 25.00
CA VAL A 26 -33.53 6.19 24.01
C VAL A 26 -34.52 6.51 22.90
N GLU A 27 -35.09 7.73 22.96
CA GLU A 27 -35.91 8.24 21.87
C GLU A 27 -35.07 8.04 20.62
N GLY A 28 -35.68 7.43 19.57
CA GLY A 28 -34.97 6.99 18.38
C GLY A 28 -34.18 8.06 17.61
N ASP A 29 -34.12 9.29 18.15
CA ASP A 29 -33.35 10.41 17.66
C ASP A 29 -31.87 10.44 18.10
N SER A 30 -31.45 9.54 19.00
CA SER A 30 -30.02 9.44 19.38
C SER A 30 -29.22 8.40 18.58
N TYR A 31 -29.82 7.73 17.62
CA TYR A 31 -29.05 7.12 16.55
C TYR A 31 -28.53 8.24 15.67
N TYR A 32 -27.22 8.37 15.60
CA TYR A 32 -26.57 9.19 14.58
C TYR A 32 -27.06 8.69 13.21
N VAL A 33 -28.17 9.26 12.74
CA VAL A 33 -28.62 9.08 11.38
C VAL A 33 -27.65 9.89 10.55
N PHE A 34 -26.87 9.23 9.72
CA PHE A 34 -26.00 9.86 8.76
C PHE A 34 -26.84 10.85 7.93
N GLN A 35 -26.73 12.15 8.25
CA GLN A 35 -27.39 13.20 7.50
C GLN A 35 -26.41 13.71 6.46
N GLY A 36 -26.32 13.04 5.32
CA GLY A 36 -25.47 13.47 4.22
C GLY A 36 -25.29 12.35 3.19
N GLN A 37 -24.94 12.75 1.99
CA GLN A 37 -24.61 11.85 0.92
C GLN A 37 -23.34 11.05 1.29
N THR A 38 -23.39 9.73 1.19
CA THR A 38 -22.24 8.85 1.35
C THR A 38 -21.46 8.71 0.04
N ILE A 39 -20.27 8.07 0.07
CA ILE A 39 -19.56 7.71 -1.16
C ILE A 39 -20.46 6.85 -2.07
N GLY A 40 -21.17 5.87 -1.50
CA GLY A 40 -22.10 5.03 -2.26
C GLY A 40 -23.21 5.83 -2.94
N ASP A 41 -23.84 6.76 -2.21
CA ASP A 41 -24.87 7.65 -2.76
C ASP A 41 -24.32 8.55 -3.86
N TYR A 42 -23.09 9.05 -3.69
CA TYR A 42 -22.39 9.89 -4.67
C TYR A 42 -22.13 9.15 -5.98
N LEU A 43 -21.63 7.92 -5.89
CA LEU A 43 -21.34 7.09 -7.07
C LEU A 43 -22.62 6.66 -7.79
N ASP A 44 -23.69 6.35 -7.06
CA ASP A 44 -24.96 5.91 -7.65
C ASP A 44 -25.79 7.09 -8.21
N ALA A 45 -25.54 8.33 -7.75
CA ALA A 45 -26.26 9.52 -8.24
C ALA A 45 -25.81 9.95 -9.65
N ASP A 46 -24.60 9.61 -10.07
CA ASP A 46 -24.06 10.04 -11.36
C ASP A 46 -23.71 8.79 -12.23
N GLY A 47 -24.38 8.68 -13.35
CA GLY A 47 -24.21 7.56 -14.27
C GLY A 47 -22.79 7.36 -14.80
N LYS A 48 -21.89 8.36 -14.66
CA LYS A 48 -20.48 8.26 -15.06
C LYS A 48 -19.66 7.26 -14.24
N TYR A 49 -20.18 6.82 -13.06
CA TYR A 49 -19.51 5.84 -12.18
C TYR A 49 -20.22 4.49 -12.13
N GLY A 50 -21.21 4.24 -13.00
CA GLY A 50 -22.04 3.02 -12.94
C GLY A 50 -21.24 1.73 -13.02
N GLU A 51 -20.17 1.70 -13.81
CA GLU A 51 -19.29 0.55 -13.91
C GLU A 51 -18.45 0.35 -12.66
N PHE A 52 -17.94 1.42 -12.05
CA PHE A 52 -17.20 1.33 -10.80
C PHE A 52 -18.12 0.88 -9.65
N SER A 53 -19.36 1.38 -9.60
CA SER A 53 -20.37 0.90 -8.65
C SER A 53 -20.64 -0.61 -8.81
N THR A 54 -20.70 -1.11 -10.04
CA THR A 54 -20.83 -2.54 -10.35
C THR A 54 -19.60 -3.34 -9.90
N ILE A 55 -18.39 -2.82 -10.09
CA ILE A 55 -17.15 -3.44 -9.60
C ILE A 55 -17.17 -3.55 -8.08
N LEU A 56 -17.55 -2.47 -7.37
CA LEU A 56 -17.67 -2.47 -5.91
C LEU A 56 -18.70 -3.47 -5.41
N GLU A 57 -19.82 -3.61 -6.10
CA GLU A 57 -20.87 -4.60 -5.78
C GLU A 57 -20.34 -6.03 -5.96
N ARG A 58 -19.75 -6.37 -7.10
CA ARG A 58 -19.15 -7.67 -7.35
C ARG A 58 -18.02 -8.03 -6.38
N ALA A 59 -17.22 -7.03 -5.96
CA ALA A 59 -16.18 -7.19 -4.96
C ALA A 59 -16.72 -7.34 -3.52
N GLY A 60 -18.04 -7.20 -3.29
CA GLY A 60 -18.66 -7.21 -1.97
C GLY A 60 -18.32 -5.97 -1.14
N MET A 61 -17.87 -4.88 -1.76
CA MET A 61 -17.42 -3.66 -1.08
C MET A 61 -18.44 -2.52 -1.15
N LYS A 62 -19.52 -2.66 -1.93
CA LYS A 62 -20.53 -1.63 -2.08
C LYS A 62 -21.14 -1.21 -0.73
N GLY A 63 -21.41 -2.16 0.17
CA GLY A 63 -21.93 -1.88 1.51
C GLY A 63 -21.00 -1.02 2.37
N LEU A 64 -19.66 -1.13 2.16
CA LEU A 64 -18.68 -0.30 2.85
C LEU A 64 -18.79 1.18 2.44
N MET A 65 -19.18 1.45 1.21
CA MET A 65 -19.32 2.81 0.69
C MET A 65 -20.52 3.58 1.28
N TYR A 66 -21.48 2.84 1.88
CA TYR A 66 -22.59 3.43 2.63
C TYR A 66 -22.36 3.41 4.15
N ALA A 67 -21.31 2.73 4.62
CA ALA A 67 -21.03 2.61 6.03
C ALA A 67 -20.36 3.87 6.59
N TYR A 68 -20.41 3.99 7.91
CA TYR A 68 -19.63 4.99 8.62
C TYR A 68 -18.13 4.75 8.40
N GLY A 69 -17.39 5.82 8.17
CA GLY A 69 -15.95 5.77 7.92
C GLY A 69 -15.39 7.13 7.54
N ASP A 70 -14.15 7.15 7.15
CA ASP A 70 -13.45 8.34 6.66
C ASP A 70 -12.51 7.95 5.51
N TYR A 71 -13.12 7.61 4.37
CA TYR A 71 -12.43 7.00 3.24
C TYR A 71 -11.99 8.03 2.19
N THR A 72 -10.96 7.69 1.43
CA THR A 72 -10.67 8.29 0.14
C THR A 72 -11.06 7.33 -0.96
N CYS A 73 -11.91 7.78 -1.88
CA CYS A 73 -12.31 7.04 -3.07
C CYS A 73 -11.75 7.73 -4.31
N PHE A 74 -10.86 7.06 -5.02
CA PHE A 74 -10.44 7.47 -6.36
C PHE A 74 -11.40 6.83 -7.35
N ALA A 75 -12.42 7.55 -7.77
CA ALA A 75 -13.50 7.03 -8.61
C ALA A 75 -13.14 7.14 -10.10
N PRO A 76 -12.86 6.03 -10.80
CA PRO A 76 -12.66 6.04 -12.24
C PRO A 76 -13.99 6.26 -12.96
N THR A 77 -13.94 6.99 -14.08
CA THR A 77 -15.10 7.10 -14.97
C THR A 77 -15.34 5.79 -15.74
N ASN A 78 -16.54 5.62 -16.29
CA ASN A 78 -16.85 4.45 -17.11
C ASN A 78 -15.83 4.30 -18.25
N GLU A 79 -15.49 5.41 -18.93
CA GLU A 79 -14.50 5.38 -20.02
C GLU A 79 -13.10 4.97 -19.53
N ALA A 80 -12.77 5.22 -18.28
CA ALA A 80 -11.52 4.78 -17.68
C ALA A 80 -11.51 3.25 -17.47
N ILE A 81 -12.64 2.71 -17.05
CA ILE A 81 -12.83 1.27 -16.83
C ILE A 81 -12.87 0.54 -18.17
N ASP A 82 -13.64 1.02 -19.14
CA ASP A 82 -13.70 0.44 -20.49
C ASP A 82 -12.32 0.31 -21.11
N ARG A 83 -11.54 1.41 -21.08
CA ARG A 83 -10.15 1.39 -21.60
C ARG A 83 -9.26 0.38 -20.88
N TYR A 84 -9.41 0.22 -19.58
CA TYR A 84 -8.66 -0.76 -18.81
C TYR A 84 -9.04 -2.19 -19.17
N VAL A 85 -10.34 -2.47 -19.29
CA VAL A 85 -10.85 -3.80 -19.67
C VAL A 85 -10.40 -4.16 -21.08
N ASP A 86 -10.56 -3.28 -22.05
CA ASP A 86 -10.15 -3.51 -23.43
C ASP A 86 -8.64 -3.77 -23.57
N SER A 87 -7.82 -3.07 -22.79
CA SER A 87 -6.37 -3.19 -22.86
C SER A 87 -5.83 -4.44 -22.16
N ASN A 88 -6.35 -4.76 -20.97
CA ASN A 88 -5.79 -5.81 -20.11
C ASN A 88 -6.55 -7.14 -20.20
N TYR A 89 -7.83 -7.12 -20.65
CA TYR A 89 -8.70 -8.28 -20.74
C TYR A 89 -9.45 -8.30 -22.07
N PRO A 90 -8.74 -8.38 -23.23
CA PRO A 90 -9.36 -8.31 -24.56
C PRO A 90 -10.47 -9.34 -24.71
N GLY A 91 -11.67 -8.87 -25.07
CA GLY A 91 -12.85 -9.72 -25.26
C GLY A 91 -13.64 -10.06 -24.00
N CYS A 92 -13.23 -9.56 -22.84
CA CYS A 92 -14.03 -9.61 -21.63
C CYS A 92 -14.98 -8.40 -21.57
N THR A 93 -16.09 -8.60 -20.89
CA THR A 93 -16.98 -7.53 -20.43
C THR A 93 -16.81 -7.34 -18.95
N LEU A 94 -17.34 -6.26 -18.40
CA LEU A 94 -17.34 -6.03 -16.96
C LEU A 94 -17.87 -7.24 -16.17
N GLU A 95 -18.85 -7.97 -16.72
CA GLU A 95 -19.47 -9.13 -16.08
C GLU A 95 -18.59 -10.39 -16.14
N THR A 96 -17.76 -10.52 -17.18
CA THR A 96 -16.89 -11.69 -17.41
C THR A 96 -15.47 -11.51 -16.88
N LEU A 97 -15.15 -10.33 -16.32
CA LEU A 97 -13.86 -10.11 -15.66
C LEU A 97 -13.61 -11.17 -14.57
N PRO A 98 -12.38 -11.68 -14.43
CA PRO A 98 -12.02 -12.55 -13.31
C PRO A 98 -12.28 -11.88 -11.96
N ASP A 99 -12.81 -12.62 -10.98
CA ASP A 99 -13.12 -12.07 -9.64
C ASP A 99 -11.87 -11.48 -8.96
N SER A 100 -10.70 -12.06 -9.19
CA SER A 100 -9.44 -11.51 -8.70
C SER A 100 -9.14 -10.11 -9.23
N ALA A 101 -9.43 -9.85 -10.51
CA ALA A 101 -9.27 -8.53 -11.11
C ALA A 101 -10.30 -7.54 -10.55
N VAL A 102 -11.55 -7.98 -10.39
CA VAL A 102 -12.62 -7.16 -9.80
C VAL A 102 -12.27 -6.73 -8.38
N VAL A 103 -11.81 -7.66 -7.54
CA VAL A 103 -11.39 -7.37 -6.15
C VAL A 103 -10.16 -6.46 -6.13
N ALA A 104 -9.19 -6.67 -7.02
CA ALA A 104 -8.03 -5.83 -7.15
C ALA A 104 -8.41 -4.40 -7.54
N LEU A 105 -9.28 -4.24 -8.56
CA LEU A 105 -9.81 -2.94 -8.97
C LEU A 105 -10.52 -2.23 -7.83
N ALA A 106 -11.50 -2.87 -7.18
CA ALA A 106 -12.24 -2.25 -6.08
C ALA A 106 -11.32 -1.76 -4.97
N LYS A 107 -10.40 -2.62 -4.51
CA LYS A 107 -9.51 -2.33 -3.37
C LYS A 107 -8.42 -1.31 -3.70
N SER A 108 -7.94 -1.27 -4.93
CA SER A 108 -6.87 -0.33 -5.32
C SER A 108 -7.31 1.13 -5.32
N HIS A 109 -8.62 1.36 -5.48
CA HIS A 109 -9.20 2.70 -5.58
C HIS A 109 -9.69 3.26 -4.24
N LEU A 110 -9.51 2.53 -3.14
CA LEU A 110 -9.99 2.92 -1.81
C LEU A 110 -8.86 2.97 -0.80
N ILE A 111 -8.84 4.03 0.01
CA ILE A 111 -7.94 4.17 1.17
C ILE A 111 -8.80 4.40 2.41
N ASP A 112 -8.44 3.73 3.52
CA ASP A 112 -9.14 3.77 4.82
C ASP A 112 -8.72 5.00 5.66
N ILE A 113 -8.55 6.14 5.00
CA ILE A 113 -8.34 7.47 5.61
C ILE A 113 -8.68 8.53 4.57
N ARG A 114 -9.12 9.71 5.03
CA ARG A 114 -9.42 10.85 4.16
C ARG A 114 -8.14 11.57 3.76
N TYR A 115 -7.98 11.79 2.45
CA TYR A 115 -6.97 12.65 1.86
C TYR A 115 -7.62 13.70 0.97
N LEU A 116 -7.48 14.95 1.31
CA LEU A 116 -7.78 16.07 0.42
C LEU A 116 -6.55 16.39 -0.44
N THR A 117 -6.72 17.09 -1.53
CA THR A 117 -5.56 17.53 -2.36
C THR A 117 -4.59 18.44 -1.60
N SER A 118 -5.04 19.10 -0.52
CA SER A 118 -4.17 19.84 0.40
C SER A 118 -3.19 18.97 1.18
N ASP A 119 -3.50 17.68 1.34
CA ASP A 119 -2.68 16.71 2.06
C ASP A 119 -1.70 16.01 1.14
N PHE A 120 -1.79 16.25 -0.17
CA PHE A 120 -0.93 15.64 -1.17
C PHE A 120 0.43 16.33 -1.21
N SER A 121 1.46 15.52 -1.28
CA SER A 121 2.83 15.92 -1.61
C SER A 121 3.37 15.00 -2.68
N THR A 122 4.32 15.48 -3.48
CA THR A 122 4.99 14.62 -4.46
C THR A 122 5.70 13.46 -3.73
N GLY A 123 5.34 12.24 -4.08
CA GLY A 123 5.81 11.00 -3.46
C GLY A 123 4.66 10.05 -3.14
N TYR A 124 4.87 9.16 -2.18
CA TYR A 124 3.86 8.17 -1.81
C TYR A 124 2.97 8.67 -0.67
N LEU A 125 1.67 8.39 -0.75
CA LEU A 125 0.76 8.59 0.37
C LEU A 125 1.20 7.73 1.57
N GLN A 126 0.97 8.25 2.78
CA GLN A 126 1.41 7.56 4.01
C GLN A 126 0.70 6.23 4.18
N GLU A 127 -0.63 6.20 3.95
CA GLU A 127 -1.39 4.97 4.03
C GLU A 127 -1.44 4.25 2.68
N SER A 128 -1.52 2.92 2.74
CA SER A 128 -1.72 2.08 1.57
C SER A 128 -3.21 2.04 1.22
N ASN A 129 -3.51 1.77 -0.05
CA ASN A 129 -4.88 1.45 -0.44
C ASN A 129 -5.34 0.11 0.17
N MET A 130 -6.61 -0.22 0.07
CA MET A 130 -7.19 -1.45 0.63
C MET A 130 -6.67 -2.75 -0.03
N TYR A 131 -5.90 -2.61 -1.12
CA TYR A 131 -5.15 -3.72 -1.73
C TYR A 131 -3.71 -3.81 -1.21
N ASP A 132 -3.39 -3.04 -0.15
CA ASP A 132 -2.05 -3.01 0.46
C ASP A 132 -0.93 -2.45 -0.43
N ARG A 133 -1.27 -1.56 -1.37
CA ARG A 133 -0.29 -0.89 -2.24
C ARG A 133 -0.26 0.61 -1.96
N LYS A 134 0.93 1.19 -2.04
CA LYS A 134 1.10 2.64 -1.92
C LYS A 134 0.64 3.32 -3.20
N VAL A 135 -0.03 4.46 -3.05
CA VAL A 135 -0.37 5.34 -4.16
C VAL A 135 0.67 6.44 -4.24
N GLN A 136 1.29 6.56 -5.40
CA GLN A 136 2.22 7.66 -5.70
C GLN A 136 1.42 8.86 -6.19
N VAL A 137 1.80 10.04 -5.72
CA VAL A 137 1.24 11.31 -6.17
C VAL A 137 2.36 12.14 -6.81
N THR A 138 2.13 12.61 -8.01
CA THR A 138 3.00 13.60 -8.69
C THR A 138 2.17 14.87 -8.89
N ILE A 139 2.73 16.00 -8.51
CA ILE A 139 2.07 17.31 -8.64
C ILE A 139 2.73 18.06 -9.80
N GLU A 140 1.97 18.30 -10.84
CA GLU A 140 2.41 18.97 -12.06
C GLU A 140 1.71 20.32 -12.20
N LYS A 141 2.34 21.23 -12.95
CA LYS A 141 1.72 22.49 -13.37
C LYS A 141 1.57 22.46 -14.88
N GLU A 142 0.36 22.48 -15.35
CA GLU A 142 0.05 22.60 -16.77
C GLU A 142 -0.46 23.99 -17.07
N PHE A 143 -0.01 24.57 -18.17
CA PHE A 143 -0.51 25.85 -18.63
C PHE A 143 -1.81 25.63 -19.41
N ASP A 144 -2.90 26.23 -18.90
CA ASP A 144 -4.18 26.22 -19.59
C ASP A 144 -4.31 27.48 -20.44
N ALA A 145 -4.34 27.26 -21.76
CA ALA A 145 -4.42 28.35 -22.74
C ALA A 145 -5.79 29.07 -22.75
N GLU A 146 -6.87 28.42 -22.29
CA GLU A 146 -8.20 29.01 -22.25
C GLU A 146 -8.33 30.02 -21.12
N ILE A 147 -7.74 29.74 -19.97
CA ILE A 147 -7.73 30.64 -18.81
C ILE A 147 -6.47 31.49 -18.73
N SER A 148 -5.47 31.22 -19.58
CA SER A 148 -4.15 31.88 -19.58
C SER A 148 -3.44 31.83 -18.22
N ASP A 149 -3.62 30.75 -17.48
CA ASP A 149 -3.03 30.53 -16.16
C ASP A 149 -2.52 29.07 -16.01
N SER A 150 -1.70 28.83 -15.00
CA SER A 150 -1.19 27.50 -14.69
C SER A 150 -2.12 26.76 -13.74
N MET A 151 -2.62 25.62 -14.17
CA MET A 151 -3.44 24.74 -13.36
C MET A 151 -2.56 23.67 -12.69
N THR A 152 -2.86 23.38 -11.42
CA THR A 152 -2.22 22.24 -10.72
C THR A 152 -2.93 20.96 -11.09
N VAL A 153 -2.19 20.00 -11.61
CA VAL A 153 -2.65 18.67 -11.98
C VAL A 153 -2.04 17.64 -11.02
N TYR A 154 -2.87 16.77 -10.50
CA TYR A 154 -2.46 15.66 -9.67
C TYR A 154 -2.47 14.38 -10.48
N VAL A 155 -1.32 13.72 -10.57
CA VAL A 155 -1.15 12.47 -11.30
C VAL A 155 -0.86 11.36 -10.30
N LEU A 156 -1.64 10.30 -10.35
CA LEU A 156 -1.53 9.14 -9.46
C LEU A 156 -0.84 7.99 -10.22
N ASN A 157 0.15 7.36 -9.57
CA ASN A 157 0.95 6.26 -10.12
C ASN A 157 1.56 6.56 -11.50
N ASP A 158 1.94 7.83 -11.74
CA ASP A 158 2.50 8.36 -12.99
C ASP A 158 1.60 8.20 -14.23
N TYR A 159 0.32 7.86 -14.04
CA TYR A 159 -0.55 7.47 -15.14
C TYR A 159 -1.97 8.02 -15.06
N SER A 160 -2.58 8.04 -13.90
CA SER A 160 -3.98 8.44 -13.71
C SER A 160 -4.09 9.87 -13.21
N ARG A 161 -4.84 10.72 -13.90
CA ARG A 161 -5.04 12.12 -13.53
C ARG A 161 -6.31 12.30 -12.70
N ILE A 162 -6.25 13.12 -11.67
CA ILE A 162 -7.44 13.58 -10.99
C ILE A 162 -8.07 14.69 -11.82
N ILE A 163 -9.28 14.45 -12.33
CA ILE A 163 -10.04 15.39 -13.16
C ILE A 163 -11.09 16.19 -12.38
N GLN A 164 -11.52 15.67 -11.24
CA GLN A 164 -12.39 16.36 -10.29
C GLN A 164 -11.95 15.96 -8.88
N ALA A 165 -11.68 16.94 -8.02
CA ALA A 165 -11.04 16.69 -6.74
C ALA A 165 -11.89 17.21 -5.57
N ASN A 166 -11.72 16.57 -4.39
CA ASN A 166 -12.23 17.03 -3.11
C ASN A 166 -13.76 17.04 -2.99
N ASP A 167 -14.48 16.17 -3.69
CA ASP A 167 -15.92 16.02 -3.47
C ASP A 167 -16.15 15.36 -2.11
N THR A 168 -16.40 16.19 -1.12
CA THR A 168 -16.53 15.76 0.27
C THR A 168 -17.93 15.23 0.52
N VAL A 169 -17.98 14.02 1.05
CA VAL A 169 -19.20 13.32 1.43
C VAL A 169 -19.15 12.93 2.93
N SER A 170 -20.26 12.46 3.46
CA SER A 170 -20.41 12.21 4.90
C SER A 170 -19.40 11.17 5.46
N ASN A 171 -19.01 10.19 4.67
CA ASN A 171 -18.09 9.13 5.08
C ASN A 171 -16.74 9.16 4.33
N GLY A 172 -16.37 10.30 3.73
CA GLY A 172 -15.08 10.42 3.08
C GLY A 172 -14.96 11.54 2.05
N VAL A 173 -14.08 11.33 1.09
CA VAL A 173 -13.86 12.22 -0.05
C VAL A 173 -13.76 11.39 -1.33
N VAL A 174 -14.28 11.93 -2.42
CA VAL A 174 -14.21 11.35 -3.76
C VAL A 174 -13.32 12.22 -4.64
N HIS A 175 -12.39 11.57 -5.34
CA HIS A 175 -11.60 12.17 -6.41
C HIS A 175 -11.90 11.41 -7.69
N THR A 176 -12.43 12.09 -8.69
CA THR A 176 -12.66 11.48 -10.01
C THR A 176 -11.35 11.40 -10.78
N ILE A 177 -11.09 10.25 -11.35
CA ILE A 177 -9.87 9.97 -12.11
C ILE A 177 -10.21 9.57 -13.55
N ASP A 178 -9.32 9.94 -14.49
CA ASP A 178 -9.47 9.67 -15.91
C ASP A 178 -9.02 8.28 -16.35
N ARG A 179 -8.29 7.58 -15.47
CA ARG A 179 -7.76 6.23 -15.71
C ARG A 179 -7.80 5.43 -14.43
N VAL A 180 -7.94 4.12 -14.55
CA VAL A 180 -7.88 3.17 -13.45
C VAL A 180 -6.52 3.24 -12.76
N LEU A 181 -6.49 3.17 -11.44
CA LEU A 181 -5.25 3.00 -10.69
C LEU A 181 -4.71 1.59 -10.95
N GLU A 182 -3.94 1.46 -12.01
CA GLU A 182 -3.29 0.20 -12.32
C GLU A 182 -2.27 -0.12 -11.22
N GLN A 183 -2.29 -1.35 -10.83
CA GLN A 183 -1.30 -1.87 -9.91
C GLN A 183 -0.15 -2.41 -10.74
N SER A 184 1.07 -2.02 -10.38
CA SER A 184 2.21 -2.74 -10.86
C SER A 184 2.07 -4.20 -10.44
N SER A 185 1.79 -5.09 -11.39
CA SER A 185 1.84 -6.53 -11.17
C SER A 185 3.27 -7.04 -10.97
N TYR A 186 4.24 -6.17 -11.18
CA TYR A 186 5.65 -6.50 -11.03
C TYR A 186 6.03 -6.53 -9.55
N VAL A 187 6.57 -7.64 -9.12
CA VAL A 187 7.41 -7.68 -7.93
C VAL A 187 8.74 -7.00 -8.23
N LEU A 188 9.42 -6.50 -7.19
CA LEU A 188 10.61 -5.67 -7.36
C LEU A 188 11.68 -6.28 -8.29
N PRO A 189 12.03 -7.58 -8.22
CA PRO A 189 12.99 -8.19 -9.13
C PRO A 189 12.56 -8.15 -10.60
N ASP A 190 11.27 -8.41 -10.89
CA ASP A 190 10.76 -8.40 -12.26
C ASP A 190 10.76 -6.99 -12.85
N TYR A 191 10.37 -5.99 -12.05
CA TYR A 191 10.45 -4.59 -12.45
C TYR A 191 11.89 -4.18 -12.74
N MET A 192 12.84 -4.52 -11.85
CA MET A 192 14.25 -4.24 -12.05
C MET A 192 14.77 -4.92 -13.32
N GLN A 193 14.41 -6.18 -13.56
CA GLN A 193 14.79 -6.92 -14.77
C GLN A 193 14.26 -6.23 -16.04
N SER A 194 13.03 -5.74 -16.02
CA SER A 194 12.43 -5.04 -17.17
C SER A 194 13.08 -3.70 -17.49
N LYS A 195 13.77 -3.10 -16.52
CA LYS A 195 14.38 -1.76 -16.64
C LYS A 195 15.90 -1.77 -16.72
N CYS A 196 16.57 -2.89 -16.40
CA CYS A 196 18.03 -2.93 -16.24
C CYS A 196 18.78 -2.50 -17.51
N GLU A 197 18.34 -2.92 -18.70
CA GLU A 197 18.97 -2.53 -19.97
C GLU A 197 18.78 -1.04 -20.27
N MET A 198 17.54 -0.54 -20.14
CA MET A 198 17.21 0.85 -20.43
C MET A 198 17.91 1.83 -19.48
N LEU A 199 18.03 1.48 -18.20
CA LEU A 199 18.61 2.33 -17.16
C LEU A 199 20.11 2.07 -16.94
N GLY A 200 20.67 1.02 -17.58
CA GLY A 200 22.11 0.71 -17.57
C GLY A 200 22.61 0.16 -16.23
N PHE A 201 21.95 -0.88 -15.67
CA PHE A 201 22.39 -1.58 -14.47
C PHE A 201 22.32 -3.12 -14.63
N THR A 202 22.77 -3.60 -15.79
CA THR A 202 22.72 -5.03 -16.14
C THR A 202 23.64 -5.87 -15.28
N LEU A 203 24.84 -5.36 -14.94
CA LEU A 203 25.79 -6.02 -14.04
C LEU A 203 25.22 -6.21 -12.65
N PHE A 204 24.59 -5.17 -12.10
CA PHE A 204 23.96 -5.23 -10.79
C PHE A 204 22.83 -6.26 -10.76
N MET A 205 21.99 -6.27 -11.79
CA MET A 205 20.87 -7.22 -11.89
C MET A 205 21.37 -8.67 -11.99
N GLU A 206 22.43 -8.90 -12.74
CA GLU A 206 23.01 -10.23 -12.85
C GLU A 206 23.66 -10.68 -11.53
N ALA A 207 24.34 -9.78 -10.83
CA ALA A 207 24.88 -10.07 -9.49
C ALA A 207 23.78 -10.47 -8.50
N LEU A 208 22.62 -9.79 -8.51
CA LEU A 208 21.48 -10.16 -7.67
C LEU A 208 20.95 -11.57 -7.97
N LYS A 209 20.92 -11.95 -9.25
CA LYS A 209 20.51 -13.32 -9.65
C LYS A 209 21.49 -14.36 -9.19
N GLN A 210 22.78 -14.15 -9.40
CA GLN A 210 23.81 -15.12 -9.01
C GLN A 210 23.92 -15.32 -7.49
N THR A 211 23.58 -14.28 -6.72
CA THR A 211 23.55 -14.35 -5.25
C THR A 211 22.19 -14.83 -4.71
N HIS A 212 21.22 -15.16 -5.57
CA HIS A 212 19.85 -15.56 -5.20
C HIS A 212 19.09 -14.52 -4.36
N LEU A 213 19.55 -13.27 -4.32
CA LEU A 213 18.85 -12.19 -3.63
C LEU A 213 17.51 -11.84 -4.29
N THR A 214 17.41 -12.06 -5.61
CA THR A 214 16.12 -11.92 -6.33
C THR A 214 15.06 -12.84 -5.74
N ASP A 215 15.40 -14.07 -5.38
CA ASP A 215 14.45 -15.04 -4.81
C ASP A 215 13.99 -14.60 -3.41
N SER A 216 14.88 -13.97 -2.65
CA SER A 216 14.56 -13.39 -1.34
C SER A 216 13.61 -12.21 -1.45
N MET A 217 13.75 -11.38 -2.50
CA MET A 217 12.89 -10.22 -2.76
C MET A 217 11.49 -10.59 -3.27
N LEU A 218 11.26 -11.84 -3.70
CA LEU A 218 9.93 -12.35 -4.03
C LEU A 218 9.06 -12.59 -2.80
N ARG A 219 9.64 -12.63 -1.61
CA ARG A 219 8.89 -12.83 -0.37
C ARG A 219 8.16 -11.53 -0.01
N GLU A 220 6.86 -11.56 -0.06
CA GLU A 220 6.02 -10.42 0.35
C GLU A 220 5.66 -10.45 1.85
N LYS A 221 5.66 -11.65 2.45
CA LYS A 221 5.25 -11.85 3.84
C LYS A 221 6.22 -12.77 4.59
N ASP A 222 6.41 -12.45 5.85
CA ASP A 222 7.13 -13.32 6.78
C ASP A 222 6.13 -14.30 7.42
N GLU A 223 6.09 -15.50 6.87
CA GLU A 223 5.26 -16.60 7.35
C GLU A 223 6.04 -17.57 8.25
N SER A 224 7.20 -17.15 8.77
CA SER A 224 7.96 -17.98 9.69
C SER A 224 7.14 -18.28 10.95
N PRO A 225 7.22 -19.52 11.49
CA PRO A 225 6.46 -19.91 12.68
C PRO A 225 6.74 -19.00 13.88
N GLU A 226 7.98 -18.48 13.99
CA GLU A 226 8.38 -17.55 15.04
C GLU A 226 7.64 -16.22 14.91
N MET A 227 7.57 -15.64 13.71
CA MET A 227 6.88 -14.37 13.47
C MET A 227 5.37 -14.51 13.67
N LEU A 228 4.77 -15.58 13.14
CA LEU A 228 3.33 -15.85 13.34
C LEU A 228 2.99 -16.03 14.82
N SER A 229 3.85 -16.71 15.60
CA SER A 229 3.69 -16.84 17.05
C SER A 229 3.76 -15.49 17.78
N ARG A 230 4.69 -14.61 17.38
CA ARG A 230 4.79 -13.25 17.92
C ARG A 230 3.55 -12.42 17.62
N LEU A 231 3.07 -12.43 16.38
CA LEU A 231 1.86 -11.71 15.98
C LEU A 231 0.63 -12.21 16.75
N ALA A 232 0.49 -13.53 16.94
CA ALA A 232 -0.58 -14.11 17.73
C ALA A 232 -0.51 -13.66 19.21
N GLN A 233 0.69 -13.55 19.77
CA GLN A 233 0.90 -13.05 21.14
C GLN A 233 0.47 -11.58 21.26
N TYR A 234 0.80 -10.72 20.29
CA TYR A 234 0.33 -9.32 20.26
C TYR A 234 -1.18 -9.23 20.10
N ALA A 235 -1.76 -10.05 19.23
CA ALA A 235 -3.21 -10.09 19.02
C ALA A 235 -3.99 -10.54 20.27
N SER A 236 -3.39 -11.34 21.14
CA SER A 236 -3.98 -11.78 22.41
C SER A 236 -3.76 -10.78 23.57
N ASN A 237 -2.92 -9.77 23.38
CA ASN A 237 -2.65 -8.77 24.42
C ASN A 237 -3.77 -7.72 24.47
N SER A 238 -4.54 -7.74 25.58
CA SER A 238 -5.67 -6.83 25.77
C SER A 238 -5.27 -5.35 25.84
N GLU A 239 -4.10 -5.01 26.38
CA GLU A 239 -3.63 -3.61 26.45
C GLU A 239 -3.39 -3.06 25.03
N TYR A 240 -2.79 -3.87 24.16
CA TYR A 240 -2.49 -3.48 22.78
C TYR A 240 -3.77 -3.34 21.95
N THR A 241 -4.68 -4.31 22.05
CA THR A 241 -5.95 -4.30 21.28
C THR A 241 -6.94 -3.27 21.81
N THR A 242 -6.97 -3.01 23.13
CA THR A 242 -7.83 -1.97 23.72
C THR A 242 -7.39 -0.57 23.32
N ALA A 243 -6.10 -0.35 23.04
CA ALA A 243 -5.60 0.90 22.48
C ALA A 243 -5.99 1.13 21.01
N GLY A 244 -6.78 0.24 20.41
CA GLY A 244 -7.26 0.34 19.01
C GLY A 244 -6.24 -0.12 17.96
N HIS A 245 -5.12 -0.70 18.37
CA HIS A 245 -4.13 -1.23 17.44
C HIS A 245 -4.61 -2.54 16.80
N LYS A 246 -4.63 -2.58 15.48
CA LYS A 246 -4.90 -3.79 14.71
C LYS A 246 -3.58 -4.53 14.48
N VAL A 247 -3.47 -5.76 14.96
CA VAL A 247 -2.32 -6.62 14.66
C VAL A 247 -2.51 -7.23 13.28
N PRO A 248 -1.58 -7.03 12.34
CA PRO A 248 -1.70 -7.62 11.02
C PRO A 248 -1.58 -9.14 11.08
N PRO A 249 -2.21 -9.88 10.15
CA PRO A 249 -2.15 -11.35 10.12
C PRO A 249 -0.75 -11.88 9.76
N ALA A 250 0.08 -11.08 9.11
CA ALA A 250 1.45 -11.40 8.77
C ALA A 250 2.30 -10.12 8.74
N ARG A 251 3.59 -10.25 9.04
CA ARG A 251 4.55 -9.17 8.78
C ARG A 251 4.83 -9.10 7.29
N LYS A 252 4.75 -7.90 6.70
CA LYS A 252 5.13 -7.68 5.31
C LYS A 252 6.60 -7.32 5.21
N PHE A 253 7.26 -7.85 4.18
CA PHE A 253 8.58 -7.40 3.77
C PHE A 253 8.44 -6.17 2.86
N GLY A 254 9.31 -5.19 3.07
CA GLY A 254 9.51 -4.08 2.15
C GLY A 254 10.99 -4.01 1.83
N TYR A 255 11.32 -3.93 0.53
CA TYR A 255 12.69 -3.87 0.06
C TYR A 255 12.97 -2.48 -0.51
N THR A 256 14.14 -1.94 -0.16
CA THR A 256 14.70 -0.75 -0.82
C THR A 256 16.02 -1.17 -1.44
N VAL A 257 16.13 -1.00 -2.75
CA VAL A 257 17.35 -1.37 -3.49
C VAL A 257 18.00 -0.09 -4.03
N LEU A 258 19.26 0.11 -3.64
CA LEU A 258 20.11 1.15 -4.21
C LEU A 258 20.86 0.54 -5.37
N VAL A 259 20.54 0.98 -6.57
CA VAL A 259 21.06 0.40 -7.81
C VAL A 259 22.26 1.19 -8.31
N GLU A 260 23.35 0.48 -8.58
CA GLU A 260 24.53 1.06 -9.21
C GLU A 260 24.48 0.85 -10.73
N LYS A 261 24.84 1.91 -11.46
CA LYS A 261 24.92 1.84 -12.92
C LYS A 261 26.18 1.12 -13.41
N ASP A 262 26.08 0.45 -14.53
CA ASP A 262 27.20 -0.25 -15.18
C ASP A 262 28.41 0.67 -15.43
N GLU A 263 28.16 1.96 -15.67
CA GLU A 263 29.21 2.96 -15.82
C GLU A 263 30.11 3.10 -14.58
N LEU A 264 29.54 2.94 -13.39
CA LEU A 264 30.30 3.00 -12.15
C LEU A 264 31.26 1.79 -12.05
N TYR A 265 30.78 0.60 -12.41
CA TYR A 265 31.61 -0.59 -12.47
C TYR A 265 32.75 -0.44 -13.45
N LYS A 266 32.56 0.20 -14.61
CA LYS A 266 33.62 0.48 -15.59
C LYS A 266 34.75 1.33 -14.99
N THR A 267 34.45 2.22 -14.05
CA THR A 267 35.48 3.02 -13.37
C THR A 267 36.29 2.22 -12.35
N VAL A 268 35.68 1.15 -11.79
CA VAL A 268 36.38 0.20 -10.91
C VAL A 268 37.25 -0.75 -11.72
N TYR A 269 36.82 -1.13 -12.91
CA TYR A 269 37.56 -1.95 -13.87
C TYR A 269 38.59 -1.09 -14.64
N ASP A 270 39.73 -0.83 -14.06
CA ASP A 270 40.80 -0.15 -14.75
C ASP A 270 41.95 -1.14 -15.06
N PRO A 271 42.18 -1.48 -16.34
CA PRO A 271 43.20 -2.42 -16.73
C PRO A 271 44.62 -1.95 -16.40
N GLN A 272 44.84 -0.63 -16.17
CA GLN A 272 46.10 -0.06 -15.76
C GLN A 272 46.34 -0.05 -14.26
N ASN A 273 45.33 -0.33 -13.49
CA ASN A 273 45.36 -0.26 -12.02
C ASN A 273 45.58 -1.69 -11.47
N MET A 274 46.82 -2.04 -11.20
CA MET A 274 47.19 -3.38 -10.74
C MET A 274 46.33 -3.88 -9.61
N GLY A 275 45.65 -5.01 -9.82
CA GLY A 275 44.78 -5.69 -8.84
C GLY A 275 43.32 -5.31 -8.89
N LYS A 276 42.87 -4.45 -9.82
CA LYS A 276 41.44 -4.20 -10.05
C LYS A 276 40.87 -5.11 -11.15
N PRO A 277 39.59 -5.40 -11.11
CA PRO A 277 38.93 -6.23 -12.13
C PRO A 277 39.01 -5.55 -13.50
N VAL A 278 39.07 -6.37 -14.55
CA VAL A 278 39.12 -5.90 -15.95
C VAL A 278 37.71 -6.02 -16.54
N TYR A 279 37.20 -4.92 -17.07
CA TYR A 279 35.95 -4.89 -17.80
C TYR A 279 36.16 -5.37 -19.23
N THR A 280 35.54 -6.51 -19.59
CA THR A 280 35.71 -7.15 -20.91
C THR A 280 34.47 -6.93 -21.81
N GLY A 281 33.32 -6.61 -21.23
CA GLY A 281 32.00 -6.58 -21.88
C GLY A 281 31.32 -7.95 -21.90
N ASP A 282 31.99 -9.00 -21.43
CA ASP A 282 31.36 -10.29 -21.14
C ASP A 282 30.86 -10.27 -19.69
N LEU A 283 29.53 -10.28 -19.54
CA LEU A 283 28.86 -10.13 -18.26
C LEU A 283 29.32 -11.16 -17.22
N GLN A 284 29.50 -12.42 -17.63
CA GLN A 284 29.89 -13.51 -16.72
C GLN A 284 31.36 -13.39 -16.30
N ALA A 285 32.25 -13.05 -17.25
CA ALA A 285 33.65 -12.82 -16.96
C ALA A 285 33.86 -11.59 -16.07
N ASP A 286 33.11 -10.53 -16.32
CA ASP A 286 33.19 -9.27 -15.57
C ASP A 286 32.70 -9.46 -14.13
N LEU A 287 31.61 -10.19 -13.90
CA LEU A 287 31.14 -10.55 -12.56
C LEU A 287 32.11 -11.44 -11.80
N ALA A 288 32.64 -12.50 -12.45
CA ALA A 288 33.63 -13.36 -11.82
C ALA A 288 34.89 -12.56 -11.41
N SER A 289 35.32 -11.62 -12.24
CA SER A 289 36.44 -10.70 -11.95
C SER A 289 36.14 -9.81 -10.75
N LEU A 290 34.90 -9.27 -10.68
CA LEU A 290 34.45 -8.42 -9.58
C LEU A 290 34.40 -9.19 -8.25
N PHE A 291 33.81 -10.37 -8.24
CA PHE A 291 33.74 -11.21 -7.04
C PHE A 291 35.12 -11.62 -6.54
N ASN A 292 36.03 -11.98 -7.43
CA ASN A 292 37.41 -12.30 -7.06
C ASN A 292 38.13 -11.09 -6.46
N TYR A 293 37.94 -9.90 -7.03
CA TYR A 293 38.48 -8.67 -6.49
C TYR A 293 37.93 -8.33 -5.11
N ALA A 294 36.61 -8.46 -4.91
CA ALA A 294 35.96 -8.25 -3.61
C ALA A 294 36.48 -9.27 -2.57
N LYS A 295 36.64 -10.54 -2.95
CA LYS A 295 37.22 -11.57 -2.11
C LYS A 295 38.66 -11.22 -1.69
N ASP A 296 39.49 -10.81 -2.64
CA ASP A 296 40.90 -10.42 -2.37
C ASP A 296 40.99 -9.24 -1.39
N ILE A 297 40.11 -8.25 -1.52
CA ILE A 297 40.05 -7.14 -0.57
C ILE A 297 39.63 -7.64 0.82
N TYR A 298 38.58 -8.45 0.87
CA TYR A 298 38.07 -9.00 2.12
C TYR A 298 39.12 -9.80 2.85
N ASP A 299 39.81 -10.73 2.17
CA ASP A 299 40.84 -11.59 2.74
C ASP A 299 42.03 -10.78 3.26
N LYS A 300 42.31 -9.62 2.66
CA LYS A 300 43.35 -8.69 3.15
C LYS A 300 42.94 -7.92 4.40
N VAL A 301 41.68 -7.54 4.48
CA VAL A 301 41.11 -6.78 5.63
C VAL A 301 40.83 -7.69 6.81
N TYR A 302 40.40 -8.92 6.55
CA TYR A 302 40.00 -9.92 7.54
C TYR A 302 40.73 -11.24 7.34
N PRO A 303 42.07 -11.29 7.56
CA PRO A 303 42.87 -12.48 7.24
C PRO A 303 42.53 -13.73 8.05
N ASP A 304 41.89 -13.54 9.21
CA ASP A 304 41.47 -14.65 10.09
C ASP A 304 40.06 -15.19 9.78
N ASP A 305 39.34 -14.55 8.85
CA ASP A 305 37.94 -14.87 8.52
C ASP A 305 37.88 -15.52 7.14
N LYS A 306 38.73 -16.53 6.92
CA LYS A 306 38.77 -17.29 5.68
C LYS A 306 37.49 -18.10 5.54
N GLY A 307 36.73 -17.86 4.46
CA GLY A 307 35.52 -18.60 4.13
C GLY A 307 34.26 -17.79 3.95
N LEU A 308 34.33 -16.47 4.04
CA LEU A 308 33.14 -15.61 3.83
C LEU A 308 32.62 -15.71 2.38
N TYR A 309 33.44 -16.09 1.45
CA TYR A 309 33.14 -16.31 0.05
C TYR A 309 33.21 -17.78 -0.37
N ASP A 310 33.34 -18.71 0.59
CA ASP A 310 33.00 -20.09 0.31
C ASP A 310 31.50 -20.19 0.01
N ASP A 311 31.06 -21.20 -0.68
CA ASP A 311 29.69 -21.42 -1.17
C ASP A 311 28.60 -21.41 -0.06
N ASP A 312 28.97 -21.11 1.18
CA ASP A 312 28.07 -21.01 2.32
C ASP A 312 27.56 -19.57 2.48
N TYR A 313 26.51 -19.23 1.72
CA TYR A 313 25.77 -17.96 1.83
C TYR A 313 25.10 -17.78 3.19
N THR A 314 25.14 -18.76 4.07
CA THR A 314 24.52 -18.73 5.40
C THR A 314 25.48 -18.26 6.49
N HIS A 315 26.72 -17.95 6.15
CA HIS A 315 27.72 -17.50 7.13
C HIS A 315 27.25 -16.20 7.80
N PRO A 316 27.19 -16.13 9.17
CA PRO A 316 26.61 -15.00 9.89
C PRO A 316 27.36 -13.67 9.70
N LYS A 317 28.58 -13.72 9.18
CA LYS A 317 29.40 -12.52 8.87
C LYS A 317 29.39 -12.16 7.38
N ASN A 318 28.66 -12.88 6.55
CA ASN A 318 28.54 -12.53 5.15
C ASN A 318 27.80 -11.17 5.08
N PRO A 319 28.39 -10.11 4.48
CA PRO A 319 27.75 -8.81 4.37
C PRO A 319 26.50 -8.82 3.46
N LEU A 320 26.26 -9.92 2.75
CA LEU A 320 25.09 -10.15 1.91
C LEU A 320 23.93 -10.86 2.65
N ASN A 321 24.12 -11.23 3.92
CA ASN A 321 23.07 -11.80 4.78
C ASN A 321 22.33 -10.73 5.58
#